data_a7bea76696c1241cb455816772f8d846
#
_entry.id   a7bea76696c1241cb455816772f8d846
#
_cell.length_a   1.000
_cell.length_b   1.000
_cell.length_c   1.000
_cell.angle_alpha   90.00
_cell.angle_beta   90.00
_cell.angle_gamma   90.00
#
_symmetry.space_group_name_H-M   'P 1'
#
loop_
_entity.id
_entity.type
_entity.pdbx_description
1 polymer ?
#
loop_
_entity_poly.entity_id
_entity_poly.type
_entity_poly.pdbx_seq_one_letter_code
_entity_poly.pdbx_strand_id
1 'polypeptide(L)'
;MSRFFSDRFASLTAYVPGEQPQDQQYVKLNTNESPYPPSPRTRSAVSDAELARLNLYPDPTGMRLRNTLAAHYGVKPTNVLLANGSDEILSFAFMAFCDAQTPAVFPDISYGFYPVYAALYGVGANIIPLREDFS
;
A
#
# COMPACT_ATOMS: atom_id res chain seq x y z
N MET A 1 12.85 16.02 17.92
CA MET A 1 12.28 14.67 18.06
C MET A 1 11.63 14.50 19.42
N SER A 2 10.60 13.68 19.53
CA SER A 2 9.97 13.39 20.81
C SER A 2 10.91 12.54 21.68
N ARG A 3 11.02 12.88 22.98
CA ARG A 3 11.77 12.09 23.96
C ARG A 3 11.23 10.67 24.19
N PHE A 4 10.09 10.37 23.60
CA PHE A 4 9.42 9.07 23.71
C PHE A 4 9.70 8.15 22.51
N PHE A 5 10.38 8.64 21.48
CA PHE A 5 10.79 7.78 20.37
C PHE A 5 11.97 6.89 20.81
N SER A 6 11.93 5.64 20.41
CA SER A 6 13.10 4.77 20.52
C SER A 6 14.17 5.23 19.53
N ASP A 7 15.42 4.92 19.83
CA ASP A 7 16.57 5.27 18.97
C ASP A 7 16.43 4.71 17.55
N ARG A 8 15.73 3.58 17.40
CA ARG A 8 15.41 2.98 16.12
C ARG A 8 14.70 3.92 15.15
N PHE A 9 13.87 4.84 15.67
CA PHE A 9 13.09 5.77 14.85
C PHE A 9 13.73 7.16 14.75
N ALA A 10 14.88 7.37 15.40
CA ALA A 10 15.55 8.66 15.41
C ALA A 10 16.02 9.11 14.01
N SER A 11 16.34 8.17 13.13
CA SER A 11 16.83 8.41 11.77
C SER A 11 15.76 8.32 10.68
N LEU A 12 14.51 8.00 11.03
CA LEU A 12 13.45 7.89 10.04
C LEU A 12 13.09 9.27 9.47
N THR A 13 13.11 9.36 8.15
CA THR A 13 12.59 10.51 7.42
C THR A 13 11.13 10.26 7.07
N ALA A 14 10.27 11.22 7.39
CA ALA A 14 8.85 11.10 7.03
C ALA A 14 8.68 11.09 5.50
N TYR A 15 7.76 10.27 5.03
CA TYR A 15 7.33 10.31 3.64
C TYR A 15 6.69 11.68 3.34
N VAL A 16 7.05 12.27 2.22
CA VAL A 16 6.42 13.50 1.73
C VAL A 16 5.45 13.13 0.61
N PRO A 17 4.14 13.30 0.83
CA PRO A 17 3.13 13.07 -0.21
C PRO A 17 3.35 14.00 -1.40
N GLY A 18 2.88 13.59 -2.58
CA GLY A 18 2.83 14.47 -3.74
C GLY A 18 1.99 15.73 -3.50
N GLU A 19 2.28 16.77 -4.24
CA GLU A 19 1.56 18.04 -4.13
C GLU A 19 0.04 17.87 -4.33
N GLN A 20 -0.73 18.57 -3.50
CA GLN A 20 -2.19 18.61 -3.55
C GLN A 20 -2.69 20.05 -3.44
N PRO A 21 -2.40 20.91 -4.42
CA PRO A 21 -2.83 22.31 -4.40
C PRO A 21 -4.37 22.40 -4.46
N GLN A 22 -4.94 23.40 -3.75
CA GLN A 22 -6.38 23.60 -3.64
C GLN A 22 -6.82 25.01 -4.04
N ASP A 23 -5.93 25.80 -4.61
CA ASP A 23 -6.15 27.19 -5.01
C ASP A 23 -6.99 27.34 -6.30
N GLN A 24 -6.99 26.30 -7.14
CA GLN A 24 -7.82 26.21 -8.35
C GLN A 24 -8.06 24.76 -8.74
N GLN A 25 -8.87 24.52 -9.76
CA GLN A 25 -9.08 23.18 -10.31
C GLN A 25 -7.92 22.79 -11.23
N TYR A 26 -7.20 21.75 -10.87
CA TYR A 26 -6.10 21.16 -11.63
C TYR A 26 -6.51 19.87 -12.33
N VAL A 27 -5.82 19.55 -13.42
CA VAL A 27 -5.81 18.20 -13.96
C VAL A 27 -4.81 17.38 -13.14
N LYS A 28 -5.32 16.53 -12.26
CA LYS A 28 -4.49 15.72 -11.36
C LYS A 28 -3.89 14.54 -12.09
N LEU A 29 -2.57 14.51 -12.22
CA LEU A 29 -1.80 13.44 -12.88
C LEU A 29 -0.83 12.72 -11.93
N ASN A 30 -0.84 13.06 -10.64
CA ASN A 30 -0.03 12.42 -9.61
C ASN A 30 -0.85 11.38 -8.84
N THR A 31 -0.16 10.58 -8.00
CA THR A 31 -0.72 9.56 -7.08
C THR A 31 -1.50 8.41 -7.74
N ASN A 32 -1.48 8.28 -9.05
CA ASN A 32 -2.11 7.20 -9.82
C ASN A 32 -3.60 6.98 -9.52
N GLU A 33 -4.33 8.05 -9.19
CA GLU A 33 -5.76 7.97 -8.96
C GLU A 33 -6.53 7.70 -10.27
N SER A 34 -7.57 6.88 -10.19
CA SER A 34 -8.46 6.68 -11.32
C SER A 34 -9.28 7.95 -11.60
N PRO A 35 -9.31 8.46 -12.85
CA PRO A 35 -10.15 9.60 -13.20
C PRO A 35 -11.64 9.24 -13.27
N TYR A 36 -11.99 7.96 -13.19
CA TYR A 36 -13.36 7.46 -13.30
C TYR A 36 -13.92 7.15 -11.92
N PRO A 37 -15.17 7.57 -11.62
CA PRO A 37 -15.85 7.17 -10.39
C PRO A 37 -16.14 5.66 -10.39
N PRO A 38 -16.43 5.08 -9.21
CA PRO A 38 -16.89 3.69 -9.13
C PRO A 38 -18.12 3.45 -10.00
N SER A 39 -18.23 2.25 -10.56
CA SER A 39 -19.37 1.88 -11.41
C SER A 39 -20.71 2.08 -10.68
N PRO A 40 -21.82 2.32 -11.40
CA PRO A 40 -23.14 2.40 -10.77
C PRO A 40 -23.49 1.14 -9.95
N ARG A 41 -23.07 -0.05 -10.41
CA ARG A 41 -23.28 -1.30 -9.69
C ARG A 41 -22.50 -1.35 -8.37
N THR A 42 -21.28 -0.86 -8.34
CA THR A 42 -20.49 -0.76 -7.11
C THR A 42 -21.14 0.20 -6.12
N ARG A 43 -21.59 1.35 -6.59
CA ARG A 43 -22.27 2.35 -5.74
C ARG A 43 -23.57 1.82 -5.15
N SER A 44 -24.38 1.09 -5.95
CA SER A 44 -25.63 0.50 -5.43
C SER A 44 -25.41 -0.69 -4.49
N ALA A 45 -24.23 -1.31 -4.49
CA ALA A 45 -23.89 -2.36 -3.53
C ALA A 45 -23.61 -1.80 -2.11
N VAL A 46 -23.26 -0.51 -1.99
CA VAL A 46 -23.11 0.18 -0.69
C VAL A 46 -24.49 0.71 -0.29
N SER A 47 -25.33 -0.18 0.23
CA SER A 47 -26.70 0.13 0.62
C SER A 47 -26.79 0.68 2.06
N ASP A 48 -27.91 1.32 2.38
CA ASP A 48 -28.22 1.76 3.76
C ASP A 48 -28.15 0.59 4.76
N ALA A 49 -28.55 -0.61 4.34
CA ALA A 49 -28.46 -1.80 5.16
C ALA A 49 -27.01 -2.20 5.50
N GLU A 50 -26.06 -2.03 4.57
CA GLU A 50 -24.64 -2.24 4.84
C GLU A 50 -24.07 -1.12 5.72
N LEU A 51 -24.43 0.13 5.45
CA LEU A 51 -24.02 1.28 6.27
C LEU A 51 -24.51 1.15 7.72
N ALA A 52 -25.71 0.66 7.94
CA ALA A 52 -26.27 0.43 9.28
C ALA A 52 -25.52 -0.65 10.09
N ARG A 53 -24.62 -1.41 9.45
CA ARG A 53 -23.84 -2.48 10.09
C ARG A 53 -22.37 -2.10 10.33
N LEU A 54 -21.96 -0.88 10.01
CA LEU A 54 -20.57 -0.43 10.19
C LEU A 54 -20.10 -0.40 11.66
N ASN A 55 -21.03 -0.50 12.62
CA ASN A 55 -20.74 -0.67 14.05
C ASN A 55 -20.33 -2.09 14.44
N LEU A 56 -20.43 -3.05 13.50
CA LEU A 56 -20.08 -4.45 13.74
C LEU A 56 -18.67 -4.76 13.20
N TYR A 57 -18.00 -5.70 13.84
CA TYR A 57 -16.75 -6.21 13.28
C TYR A 57 -17.00 -6.94 11.96
N PRO A 58 -16.10 -6.78 10.98
CA PRO A 58 -16.15 -7.58 9.75
C PRO A 58 -15.79 -9.04 10.03
N ASP A 59 -16.04 -9.92 9.04
CA ASP A 59 -15.49 -11.29 9.06
C ASP A 59 -13.94 -11.22 9.15
N PRO A 60 -13.34 -11.68 10.25
CA PRO A 60 -11.89 -11.59 10.46
C PRO A 60 -11.09 -12.41 9.45
N THR A 61 -11.71 -13.38 8.78
CA THR A 61 -11.07 -14.21 7.78
C THR A 61 -11.18 -13.63 6.37
N GLY A 62 -12.17 -12.77 6.13
CA GLY A 62 -12.48 -12.20 4.82
C GLY A 62 -12.77 -13.26 3.74
N MET A 63 -13.23 -14.45 4.15
CA MET A 63 -13.33 -15.61 3.25
C MET A 63 -14.20 -15.37 2.03
N ARG A 64 -15.28 -14.60 2.16
CA ARG A 64 -16.14 -14.28 1.02
C ARG A 64 -15.37 -13.51 -0.06
N LEU A 65 -14.61 -12.49 0.30
CA LEU A 65 -13.81 -11.70 -0.63
C LEU A 65 -12.63 -12.51 -1.16
N ARG A 66 -11.93 -13.26 -0.30
CA ARG A 66 -10.82 -14.12 -0.71
C ARG A 66 -11.26 -15.16 -1.74
N ASN A 67 -12.39 -15.83 -1.55
CA ASN A 67 -12.93 -16.79 -2.50
C ASN A 67 -13.28 -16.13 -3.85
N THR A 68 -13.89 -14.94 -3.82
CA THR A 68 -14.24 -14.20 -5.04
C THR A 68 -12.99 -13.80 -5.84
N LEU A 69 -11.98 -13.24 -5.15
CA LEU A 69 -10.72 -12.86 -5.79
C LEU A 69 -9.95 -14.08 -6.29
N ALA A 70 -9.90 -15.15 -5.51
CA ALA A 70 -9.24 -16.39 -5.91
C ALA A 70 -9.86 -16.98 -7.19
N ALA A 71 -11.20 -17.01 -7.26
CA ALA A 71 -11.90 -17.45 -8.45
C ALA A 71 -11.63 -16.54 -9.66
N HIS A 72 -11.58 -15.22 -9.44
CA HIS A 72 -11.32 -14.25 -10.51
C HIS A 72 -9.90 -14.38 -11.09
N TYR A 73 -8.90 -14.60 -10.24
CA TYR A 73 -7.49 -14.71 -10.64
C TYR A 73 -7.02 -16.15 -10.92
N GLY A 74 -7.88 -17.16 -10.76
CA GLY A 74 -7.52 -18.55 -10.99
C GLY A 74 -6.51 -19.11 -9.96
N VAL A 75 -6.53 -18.61 -8.73
CA VAL A 75 -5.66 -19.04 -7.64
C VAL A 75 -6.46 -19.66 -6.48
N LYS A 76 -5.80 -20.21 -5.48
CA LYS A 76 -6.48 -20.70 -4.27
C LYS A 76 -6.78 -19.56 -3.29
N PRO A 77 -7.85 -19.62 -2.48
CA PRO A 77 -8.12 -18.62 -1.43
C PRO A 77 -6.95 -18.42 -0.45
N THR A 78 -6.13 -19.45 -0.24
CA THR A 78 -4.91 -19.39 0.57
C THR A 78 -3.80 -18.56 -0.06
N ASN A 79 -3.88 -18.25 -1.35
CA ASN A 79 -2.94 -17.39 -2.05
C ASN A 79 -3.38 -15.90 -2.07
N VAL A 80 -4.45 -15.58 -1.36
CA VAL A 80 -4.99 -14.20 -1.28
C VAL A 80 -4.83 -13.68 0.13
N LEU A 81 -4.09 -12.58 0.28
CA LEU A 81 -3.99 -11.79 1.50
C LEU A 81 -4.80 -10.51 1.31
N LEU A 82 -5.64 -10.19 2.29
CA LEU A 82 -6.42 -8.94 2.33
C LEU A 82 -5.79 -7.98 3.34
N ALA A 83 -5.73 -6.72 2.98
CA ALA A 83 -5.22 -5.66 3.86
C ALA A 83 -5.83 -4.31 3.50
N ASN A 84 -5.52 -3.30 4.29
CA ASN A 84 -6.00 -1.94 4.08
C ASN A 84 -5.09 -1.18 3.10
N GLY A 85 -5.26 -1.48 1.83
CA GLY A 85 -4.46 -0.89 0.75
C GLY A 85 -3.11 -1.59 0.54
N SER A 86 -2.41 -1.17 -0.51
CA SER A 86 -1.12 -1.76 -0.91
C SER A 86 0.01 -1.47 0.08
N ASP A 87 -0.04 -0.35 0.78
CA ASP A 87 1.01 0.03 1.73
C ASP A 87 1.13 -0.96 2.89
N GLU A 88 0.01 -1.43 3.42
CA GLU A 88 0.01 -2.46 4.45
C GLU A 88 0.57 -3.79 3.92
N ILE A 89 0.18 -4.20 2.70
CA ILE A 89 0.73 -5.40 2.06
C ILE A 89 2.23 -5.29 1.83
N LEU A 90 2.71 -4.14 1.33
CA LEU A 90 4.14 -3.91 1.13
C LEU A 90 4.89 -3.92 2.46
N SER A 91 4.34 -3.30 3.49
CA SER A 91 4.89 -3.34 4.85
C SER A 91 5.07 -4.77 5.35
N PHE A 92 4.03 -5.61 5.18
CA PHE A 92 4.11 -7.03 5.54
C PHE A 92 5.12 -7.80 4.70
N ALA A 93 5.23 -7.49 3.40
CA ALA A 93 6.19 -8.14 2.52
C ALA A 93 7.64 -7.82 2.93
N PHE A 94 7.96 -6.56 3.20
CA PHE A 94 9.28 -6.17 3.70
C PHE A 94 9.59 -6.86 5.03
N MET A 95 8.64 -6.88 5.96
CA MET A 95 8.82 -7.53 7.26
C MET A 95 9.02 -9.05 7.14
N ALA A 96 8.31 -9.70 6.22
CA ALA A 96 8.28 -11.15 6.13
C ALA A 96 9.40 -11.74 5.26
N PHE A 97 9.86 -11.01 4.24
CA PHE A 97 10.78 -11.54 3.23
C PHE A 97 12.15 -10.87 3.19
N CYS A 98 12.34 -9.77 3.91
CA CYS A 98 13.58 -9.03 3.90
C CYS A 98 14.19 -8.93 5.29
N ASP A 99 15.52 -9.00 5.35
CA ASP A 99 16.32 -8.81 6.55
C ASP A 99 17.72 -8.26 6.19
N ALA A 100 18.67 -8.30 7.12
CA ALA A 100 20.03 -7.83 6.88
C ALA A 100 20.80 -8.69 5.87
N GLN A 101 20.44 -9.96 5.69
CA GLN A 101 21.07 -10.91 4.77
C GLN A 101 20.30 -11.01 3.45
N THR A 102 19.03 -10.64 3.46
CA THR A 102 18.12 -10.69 2.31
C THR A 102 17.61 -9.27 2.01
N PRO A 103 18.46 -8.41 1.40
CA PRO A 103 18.09 -7.01 1.17
C PRO A 103 16.97 -6.88 0.15
N ALA A 104 16.17 -5.80 0.29
CA ALA A 104 15.24 -5.41 -0.75
C ALA A 104 15.98 -4.86 -1.98
N VAL A 105 15.46 -5.13 -3.17
CA VAL A 105 16.00 -4.61 -4.44
C VAL A 105 14.91 -3.84 -5.17
N PHE A 106 15.19 -2.60 -5.53
CA PHE A 106 14.25 -1.76 -6.27
C PHE A 106 14.96 -0.68 -7.08
N PRO A 107 14.31 -0.15 -8.15
CA PRO A 107 14.90 0.93 -8.96
C PRO A 107 15.01 2.25 -8.17
N ASP A 108 15.94 3.10 -8.57
CA ASP A 108 16.12 4.46 -8.02
C ASP A 108 14.91 5.37 -8.27
N ILE A 109 14.24 5.20 -9.43
CA ILE A 109 12.97 5.86 -9.73
C ILE A 109 11.85 4.85 -9.55
N SER A 110 11.23 4.84 -8.37
CA SER A 110 10.19 3.88 -8.00
C SER A 110 9.26 4.44 -6.92
N TYR A 111 8.45 3.60 -6.30
CA TYR A 111 7.54 4.00 -5.25
C TYR A 111 8.31 4.50 -4.01
N GLY A 112 8.02 5.74 -3.61
CA GLY A 112 8.76 6.45 -2.56
C GLY A 112 8.71 5.80 -1.16
N PHE A 113 7.82 4.84 -0.91
CA PHE A 113 7.76 4.12 0.35
C PHE A 113 8.75 2.95 0.47
N TYR A 114 9.34 2.45 -0.62
CA TYR A 114 10.30 1.36 -0.51
C TYR A 114 11.51 1.69 0.40
N PRO A 115 12.17 2.84 0.25
CA PRO A 115 13.22 3.24 1.19
C PRO A 115 12.71 3.41 2.63
N VAL A 116 11.46 3.89 2.80
CA VAL A 116 10.85 4.06 4.13
C VAL A 116 10.67 2.70 4.82
N TYR A 117 10.15 1.68 4.11
CA TYR A 117 10.02 0.34 4.67
C TYR A 117 11.38 -0.29 4.99
N ALA A 118 12.37 -0.14 4.09
CA ALA A 118 13.71 -0.63 4.34
C ALA A 118 14.30 -0.02 5.62
N ALA A 119 14.20 1.29 5.80
CA ALA A 119 14.64 1.98 7.00
C ALA A 119 13.84 1.57 8.24
N LEU A 120 12.51 1.47 8.13
CA LEU A 120 11.61 1.09 9.22
C LEU A 120 11.92 -0.28 9.78
N TYR A 121 12.21 -1.24 8.92
CA TYR A 121 12.49 -2.63 9.31
C TYR A 121 13.97 -2.92 9.50
N GLY A 122 14.85 -1.96 9.22
CA GLY A 122 16.30 -2.16 9.31
C GLY A 122 16.83 -3.13 8.26
N VAL A 123 16.20 -3.18 7.10
CA VAL A 123 16.53 -4.04 5.97
C VAL A 123 17.54 -3.34 5.07
N GLY A 124 18.51 -4.08 4.54
CA GLY A 124 19.38 -3.57 3.48
C GLY A 124 18.60 -3.24 2.21
N ALA A 125 19.02 -2.21 1.48
CA ALA A 125 18.41 -1.83 0.21
C ALA A 125 19.48 -1.76 -0.89
N ASN A 126 19.30 -2.53 -1.95
CA ASN A 126 20.09 -2.45 -3.16
C ASN A 126 19.32 -1.65 -4.21
N ILE A 127 19.72 -0.40 -4.40
CA ILE A 127 19.07 0.50 -5.36
C ILE A 127 19.72 0.32 -6.71
N ILE A 128 18.93 -0.03 -7.71
CA ILE A 128 19.38 -0.24 -9.10
C ILE A 128 19.08 1.01 -9.92
N PRO A 129 20.09 1.72 -10.43
CA PRO A 129 19.82 2.88 -11.28
C PRO A 129 19.18 2.45 -12.60
N LEU A 130 18.11 3.11 -12.97
CA LEU A 130 17.48 2.95 -14.28
C LEU A 130 18.36 3.60 -15.36
N ARG A 131 18.29 3.06 -16.58
CA ARG A 131 18.90 3.68 -17.75
C ARG A 131 18.10 4.90 -18.20
N GLU A 132 18.63 5.66 -19.15
CA GLU A 132 17.96 6.85 -19.72
C GLU A 132 16.60 6.52 -20.36
N ASP A 133 16.41 5.30 -20.86
CA ASP A 133 15.17 4.79 -21.43
C ASP A 133 14.24 4.11 -20.38
N PHE A 134 14.56 4.24 -19.10
CA PHE A 134 13.85 3.63 -17.97
C PHE A 134 13.84 2.08 -17.94
N SER A 135 14.76 1.43 -18.68
CA SER A 135 14.93 -0.04 -18.62
C SER A 135 15.90 -0.47 -17.51
#